data_0927992a3cb0e008d3b24b719d1f26b7
#
_entry.id   0927992a3cb0e008d3b24b719d1f26b7
#
_cell.length_a   1.000
_cell.length_b   1.000
_cell.length_c   1.000
_cell.angle_alpha   90.00
_cell.angle_beta   90.00
_cell.angle_gamma   90.00
#
_symmetry.space_group_name_H-M   'P 1'
#
loop_
_entity.id
_entity.type
_entity.pdbx_description
1 polymer ?
#
loop_
_entity_poly.entity_id
_entity_poly.type
_entity_poly.pdbx_seq_one_letter_code
_entity_poly.pdbx_strand_id
1 'polypeptide(L)'
;AGDFTALKGIDLQANRGEFVAVIGKSGSGKSTLINLITGIDRPTGGEIHIGGEPLHTFDEERLAAWRGRNLGIVFQFFQLLPTLTLVENVMLPMEINRLYAPAERRERAMGLLQQVAMDEQARKLPSAVSGGQQQRVAIARALANDPGLIVADEPTGNLDSRTAESIFALFQRLAAAGKTILMVTHDEARAARTDRAIMIADGAVVNEHVTRALAALNYDQLAEVQRHVAATSYAPGSVVVRQGEPGEQFFVITGGRAEVCVRQPDGRDVPVDRLGAGQYFGEMALVGRQPRRATVRAAGDEPLRLVALDAATFDRLVTESPALRDELQSLISLRQMQSQVTALADLARDDAGREALRRLTAGAPARAFAPGETIIRQGELGEVFYFILEGAVEVFVRRGEDETLIDRHGPGGHFGELALLGDRRRTATVRAAPLALGERDGVGARVLELDAAAFESLRQLSGQFAAEVDKAAAERASRL
;
A
#
# COMPACT_ATOMS: atom_id res chain seq x y z
N ALA A 1 -12.67 0.24 38.03
CA ALA A 1 -12.30 0.69 36.69
C ALA A 1 -11.13 -0.18 36.27
N GLY A 2 -11.23 -0.91 35.16
CA GLY A 2 -10.12 -1.73 34.64
C GLY A 2 -9.02 -0.83 34.11
N ASP A 3 -7.78 -1.32 34.13
CA ASP A 3 -6.62 -0.63 33.55
C ASP A 3 -6.81 -0.45 32.03
N PHE A 4 -6.84 0.79 31.57
CA PHE A 4 -6.95 1.12 30.16
C PHE A 4 -5.54 1.31 29.56
N THR A 5 -5.15 0.46 28.64
CA THR A 5 -3.87 0.58 27.93
C THR A 5 -4.05 1.46 26.69
N ALA A 6 -3.55 2.68 26.76
CA ALA A 6 -3.68 3.67 25.67
C ALA A 6 -2.78 3.37 24.46
N LEU A 7 -1.58 2.82 24.68
CA LEU A 7 -0.64 2.40 23.63
C LEU A 7 -0.16 0.97 23.91
N LYS A 8 -0.11 0.15 22.85
CA LYS A 8 0.10 -1.28 22.94
C LYS A 8 1.29 -1.68 22.06
N GLY A 9 2.51 -1.73 22.65
CA GLY A 9 3.70 -2.19 21.93
C GLY A 9 4.00 -1.36 20.68
N ILE A 10 4.17 -0.04 20.87
CA ILE A 10 4.52 0.87 19.78
C ILE A 10 6.02 0.78 19.50
N ASP A 11 6.39 0.25 18.33
CA ASP A 11 7.72 0.36 17.77
C ASP A 11 7.70 1.40 16.64
N LEU A 12 8.32 2.56 16.91
CA LEU A 12 8.37 3.68 15.99
C LEU A 12 9.79 4.21 15.88
N GLN A 13 10.26 4.35 14.65
CA GLN A 13 11.54 4.96 14.35
C GLN A 13 11.35 6.10 13.36
N ALA A 14 11.95 7.25 13.61
CA ALA A 14 12.06 8.35 12.65
C ALA A 14 13.53 8.70 12.45
N ASN A 15 13.93 8.93 11.20
CA ASN A 15 15.30 9.29 10.86
C ASN A 15 15.50 10.81 10.98
N ARG A 16 16.75 11.23 11.18
CA ARG A 16 17.08 12.65 11.20
C ARG A 16 16.74 13.30 9.85
N GLY A 17 16.03 14.42 9.89
CA GLY A 17 15.56 15.12 8.70
C GLY A 17 14.34 14.55 8.03
N GLU A 18 13.75 13.48 8.59
CA GLU A 18 12.53 12.85 8.05
C GLU A 18 11.29 13.64 8.49
N PHE A 19 10.33 13.80 7.58
CA PHE A 19 9.00 14.32 7.86
C PHE A 19 8.00 13.17 7.97
N VAL A 20 7.64 12.81 9.19
CA VAL A 20 6.73 11.70 9.49
C VAL A 20 5.36 12.22 9.87
N ALA A 21 4.30 11.75 9.21
CA ALA A 21 2.93 11.94 9.64
C ALA A 21 2.46 10.76 10.50
N VAL A 22 1.76 11.04 11.60
CA VAL A 22 1.03 10.06 12.41
C VAL A 22 -0.45 10.28 12.20
N ILE A 23 -1.12 9.32 11.58
CA ILE A 23 -2.56 9.38 11.28
C ILE A 23 -3.35 8.42 12.14
N GLY A 24 -4.62 8.75 12.38
CA GLY A 24 -5.51 7.91 13.15
C GLY A 24 -6.76 8.65 13.60
N LYS A 25 -7.82 7.92 13.94
CA LYS A 25 -9.06 8.50 14.46
C LYS A 25 -8.88 9.09 15.87
N SER A 26 -9.83 9.92 16.29
CA SER A 26 -9.88 10.40 17.68
C SER A 26 -9.90 9.22 18.64
N GLY A 27 -9.11 9.30 19.71
CA GLY A 27 -9.00 8.23 20.71
C GLY A 27 -8.05 7.08 20.34
N SER A 28 -7.39 7.08 19.16
CA SER A 28 -6.48 6.00 18.79
C SER A 28 -5.13 5.98 19.52
N GLY A 29 -4.84 6.98 20.39
CA GLY A 29 -3.60 7.05 21.15
C GLY A 29 -2.57 8.08 20.66
N LYS A 30 -2.87 8.87 19.61
CA LYS A 30 -1.93 9.84 19.02
C LYS A 30 -1.43 10.90 20.01
N SER A 31 -2.34 11.50 20.77
CA SER A 31 -1.97 12.51 21.77
C SER A 31 -1.15 11.90 22.91
N THR A 32 -1.46 10.66 23.31
CA THR A 32 -0.62 9.91 24.26
C THR A 32 0.78 9.69 23.71
N LEU A 33 0.90 9.28 22.45
CA LEU A 33 2.19 9.12 21.80
C LEU A 33 2.98 10.43 21.77
N ILE A 34 2.35 11.55 21.40
CA ILE A 34 2.97 12.87 21.44
C ILE A 34 3.46 13.21 22.85
N ASN A 35 2.62 13.02 23.86
CA ASN A 35 2.99 13.32 25.25
C ASN A 35 4.20 12.51 25.71
N LEU A 36 4.30 11.24 25.31
CA LEU A 36 5.46 10.40 25.60
C LEU A 36 6.72 10.86 24.89
N ILE A 37 6.64 11.15 23.58
CA ILE A 37 7.79 11.61 22.77
C ILE A 37 8.27 12.98 23.25
N THR A 38 7.33 13.86 23.64
CA THR A 38 7.67 15.19 24.16
C THR A 38 8.08 15.19 25.64
N GLY A 39 8.00 14.05 26.32
CA GLY A 39 8.32 13.93 27.73
C GLY A 39 7.36 14.71 28.64
N ILE A 40 6.12 14.96 28.19
CA ILE A 40 5.04 15.50 29.02
C ILE A 40 4.46 14.40 29.90
N ASP A 41 4.46 13.16 29.39
CA ASP A 41 4.03 11.96 30.10
C ASP A 41 5.15 10.90 30.08
N ARG A 42 5.00 9.84 30.88
CA ARG A 42 6.00 8.75 31.00
C ARG A 42 5.41 7.43 30.55
N PRO A 43 6.18 6.61 29.82
CA PRO A 43 5.73 5.28 29.46
C PRO A 43 5.64 4.40 30.73
N THR A 44 4.62 3.56 30.80
CA THR A 44 4.49 2.51 31.84
C THR A 44 5.41 1.32 31.59
N GLY A 45 5.93 1.19 30.36
CA GLY A 45 6.90 0.21 29.93
C GLY A 45 7.48 0.54 28.56
N GLY A 46 8.63 -0.03 28.22
CA GLY A 46 9.35 0.26 26.99
C GLY A 46 10.35 1.41 27.12
N GLU A 47 10.94 1.81 26.00
CA GLU A 47 12.04 2.76 25.95
C GLU A 47 11.77 3.86 24.94
N ILE A 48 12.24 5.09 25.23
CA ILE A 48 12.17 6.23 24.33
C ILE A 48 13.58 6.79 24.16
N HIS A 49 14.07 6.76 22.94
CA HIS A 49 15.39 7.30 22.56
C HIS A 49 15.22 8.41 21.53
N ILE A 50 15.72 9.62 21.80
CA ILE A 50 15.69 10.74 20.86
C ILE A 50 17.08 11.38 20.79
N GLY A 51 17.68 11.40 19.59
CA GLY A 51 19.02 11.91 19.40
C GLY A 51 20.10 11.12 20.16
N GLY A 52 19.85 9.83 20.45
CA GLY A 52 20.73 8.97 21.24
C GLY A 52 20.51 9.05 22.75
N GLU A 53 19.66 9.95 23.24
CA GLU A 53 19.37 10.12 24.67
C GLU A 53 18.19 9.24 25.11
N PRO A 54 18.33 8.45 26.21
CA PRO A 54 17.28 7.56 26.74
C PRO A 54 16.31 8.34 27.64
N LEU A 55 15.31 9.02 27.06
CA LEU A 55 14.41 9.94 27.77
C LEU A 55 13.61 9.26 28.92
N HIS A 56 13.30 7.99 28.77
CA HIS A 56 12.57 7.19 29.77
C HIS A 56 13.34 7.08 31.11
N THR A 57 14.65 7.34 31.11
CA THR A 57 15.52 7.29 32.32
C THR A 57 15.69 8.64 32.99
N PHE A 58 15.26 9.76 32.35
CA PHE A 58 15.47 11.09 32.90
C PHE A 58 14.52 11.40 34.06
N ASP A 59 15.01 12.12 35.06
CA ASP A 59 14.14 12.78 36.02
C ASP A 59 13.41 13.97 35.39
N GLU A 60 12.48 14.57 36.10
CA GLU A 60 11.64 15.65 35.57
C GLU A 60 12.43 16.91 35.23
N GLU A 61 13.44 17.25 36.05
CA GLU A 61 14.27 18.44 35.83
C GLU A 61 15.15 18.29 34.57
N ARG A 62 15.78 17.14 34.42
CA ARG A 62 16.59 16.80 33.24
C ARG A 62 15.73 16.72 31.98
N LEU A 63 14.53 16.13 32.09
CA LEU A 63 13.60 16.00 30.98
C LEU A 63 13.08 17.37 30.53
N ALA A 64 12.73 18.26 31.47
CA ALA A 64 12.30 19.62 31.16
C ALA A 64 13.43 20.44 30.50
N ALA A 65 14.66 20.34 30.99
CA ALA A 65 15.81 21.00 30.41
C ALA A 65 16.15 20.47 29.01
N TRP A 66 16.06 19.16 28.81
CA TRP A 66 16.27 18.54 27.51
C TRP A 66 15.19 18.97 26.50
N ARG A 67 13.90 18.89 26.88
CA ARG A 67 12.75 19.32 26.09
C ARG A 67 12.92 20.76 25.61
N GLY A 68 13.24 21.66 26.53
CA GLY A 68 13.41 23.08 26.21
C GLY A 68 14.49 23.39 25.18
N ARG A 69 15.50 22.53 25.01
CA ARG A 69 16.64 22.75 24.10
C ARG A 69 16.50 21.99 22.78
N ASN A 70 15.91 20.81 22.81
CA ASN A 70 15.98 19.87 21.70
C ASN A 70 14.67 19.71 20.94
N LEU A 71 13.54 20.22 21.52
CA LEU A 71 12.21 19.97 21.03
C LEU A 71 11.45 21.27 20.74
N GLY A 72 10.84 21.36 19.56
CA GLY A 72 9.84 22.37 19.22
C GLY A 72 8.46 21.75 19.21
N ILE A 73 7.50 22.28 19.97
CA ILE A 73 6.13 21.76 20.02
C ILE A 73 5.19 22.78 19.42
N VAL A 74 4.37 22.33 18.48
CA VAL A 74 3.30 23.11 17.84
C VAL A 74 1.98 22.44 18.17
N PHE A 75 1.10 23.13 18.91
CA PHE A 75 -0.19 22.64 19.36
C PHE A 75 -1.32 23.04 18.41
N GLN A 76 -2.41 22.32 18.43
CA GLN A 76 -3.62 22.57 17.65
C GLN A 76 -4.25 23.95 17.99
N PHE A 77 -4.25 24.37 19.26
CA PHE A 77 -4.83 25.63 19.74
C PHE A 77 -3.76 26.70 20.03
N PHE A 78 -2.71 26.79 19.24
CA PHE A 78 -1.62 27.79 19.24
C PHE A 78 -0.90 27.96 20.59
N GLN A 79 -1.63 28.01 21.71
CA GLN A 79 -1.14 28.19 23.08
C GLN A 79 -0.19 29.38 23.25
N LEU A 80 -0.45 30.50 22.55
CA LEU A 80 0.25 31.75 22.77
C LEU A 80 -0.23 32.39 24.10
N LEU A 81 0.71 32.98 24.84
CA LEU A 81 0.36 33.72 26.05
C LEU A 81 -0.33 35.02 25.65
N PRO A 82 -1.59 35.26 26.10
CA PRO A 82 -2.40 36.37 25.59
C PRO A 82 -1.93 37.74 26.07
N THR A 83 -1.14 37.78 27.16
CA THR A 83 -0.57 38.98 27.74
C THR A 83 0.77 39.41 27.13
N LEU A 84 1.39 38.57 26.30
CA LEU A 84 2.64 38.82 25.63
C LEU A 84 2.38 39.16 24.17
N THR A 85 3.17 40.08 23.62
CA THR A 85 3.19 40.37 22.18
C THR A 85 3.69 39.14 21.40
N LEU A 86 3.50 39.14 20.08
CA LEU A 86 3.93 38.01 19.25
C LEU A 86 5.44 37.79 19.34
N VAL A 87 6.26 38.84 19.35
CA VAL A 87 7.71 38.72 19.50
C VAL A 87 8.10 38.20 20.87
N GLU A 88 7.44 38.64 21.94
CA GLU A 88 7.70 38.14 23.30
C GLU A 88 7.30 36.67 23.44
N ASN A 89 6.20 36.21 22.81
CA ASN A 89 5.86 34.80 22.74
C ASN A 89 6.97 33.96 22.09
N VAL A 90 7.61 34.47 21.02
CA VAL A 90 8.72 33.78 20.36
C VAL A 90 10.01 33.83 21.20
N MET A 91 10.24 34.90 21.96
CA MET A 91 11.38 35.01 22.85
C MET A 91 11.30 34.10 24.09
N LEU A 92 10.11 33.79 24.55
CA LEU A 92 9.86 33.10 25.82
C LEU A 92 10.64 31.78 25.99
N PRO A 93 10.72 30.85 25.03
CA PRO A 93 11.54 29.65 25.17
C PRO A 93 13.01 29.91 25.36
N MET A 94 13.55 30.95 24.72
CA MET A 94 14.94 31.37 24.88
C MET A 94 15.22 31.96 26.29
N GLU A 95 14.24 32.65 26.84
CA GLU A 95 14.31 33.23 28.20
C GLU A 95 14.27 32.15 29.28
N ILE A 96 13.33 31.26 29.20
CA ILE A 96 13.14 30.14 30.15
C ILE A 96 14.42 29.27 30.18
N ASN A 97 14.99 28.98 29.04
CA ASN A 97 16.17 28.14 28.92
C ASN A 97 17.49 28.93 29.10
N ARG A 98 17.42 30.24 29.36
CA ARG A 98 18.57 31.16 29.52
C ARG A 98 19.57 31.09 28.36
N LEU A 99 19.02 30.89 27.15
CA LEU A 99 19.83 30.91 25.91
C LEU A 99 19.93 32.33 25.38
N TYR A 100 21.05 32.65 24.81
CA TYR A 100 21.35 33.93 24.15
C TYR A 100 21.27 35.16 25.08
N ALA A 101 21.92 36.23 24.71
CA ALA A 101 21.77 37.52 25.39
C ALA A 101 20.43 38.21 25.06
N PRO A 102 19.87 39.08 25.90
CA PRO A 102 18.58 39.70 25.68
C PRO A 102 18.37 40.36 24.30
N ALA A 103 19.40 41.10 23.83
CA ALA A 103 19.36 41.73 22.51
C ALA A 103 19.35 40.70 21.37
N GLU A 104 20.13 39.64 21.48
CA GLU A 104 20.24 38.55 20.53
C GLU A 104 18.91 37.74 20.45
N ARG A 105 18.24 37.53 21.61
CA ARG A 105 16.90 36.87 21.64
C ARG A 105 15.90 37.63 20.78
N ARG A 106 15.90 38.96 20.88
CA ARG A 106 14.95 39.78 20.11
C ARG A 106 15.27 39.75 18.61
N GLU A 107 16.52 39.87 18.25
CA GLU A 107 16.97 39.79 16.85
C GLU A 107 16.57 38.42 16.26
N ARG A 108 16.85 37.33 16.97
CA ARG A 108 16.52 35.97 16.57
C ARG A 108 15.00 35.77 16.45
N ALA A 109 14.24 36.29 17.42
CA ALA A 109 12.76 36.22 17.38
C ALA A 109 12.20 37.00 16.17
N MET A 110 12.74 38.16 15.86
CA MET A 110 12.34 38.91 14.65
C MET A 110 12.67 38.18 13.37
N GLY A 111 13.87 37.57 13.28
CA GLY A 111 14.22 36.72 12.13
C GLY A 111 13.32 35.51 11.95
N LEU A 112 12.89 34.86 13.03
CA LEU A 112 11.89 33.75 13.00
C LEU A 112 10.53 34.24 12.60
N LEU A 113 10.07 35.40 13.08
CA LEU A 113 8.80 36.01 12.64
C LEU A 113 8.82 36.35 11.15
N GLN A 114 9.96 36.83 10.63
CA GLN A 114 10.12 37.09 9.21
C GLN A 114 10.01 35.82 8.37
N GLN A 115 10.59 34.69 8.81
CA GLN A 115 10.47 33.38 8.12
C GLN A 115 9.03 32.92 7.97
N VAL A 116 8.15 33.31 8.88
CA VAL A 116 6.72 32.96 8.86
C VAL A 116 5.84 34.14 8.39
N ALA A 117 6.41 35.24 7.86
CA ALA A 117 5.76 36.46 7.39
C ALA A 117 4.86 37.11 8.47
N MET A 118 5.40 37.29 9.68
CA MET A 118 4.72 37.89 10.85
C MET A 118 5.53 39.03 11.50
N ASP A 119 6.64 39.45 10.94
CA ASP A 119 7.53 40.48 11.45
C ASP A 119 6.87 41.85 11.59
N GLU A 120 6.04 42.26 10.61
CA GLU A 120 5.28 43.52 10.67
C GLU A 120 4.24 43.53 11.82
N GLN A 121 3.82 42.35 12.27
CA GLN A 121 2.84 42.19 13.33
C GLN A 121 3.47 41.95 14.72
N ALA A 122 4.82 41.92 14.81
CA ALA A 122 5.56 41.46 15.97
C ALA A 122 5.14 42.08 17.31
N ARG A 123 4.71 43.36 17.31
CA ARG A 123 4.31 44.10 18.51
C ARG A 123 2.82 43.91 18.90
N LYS A 124 2.03 43.20 18.09
CA LYS A 124 0.62 42.96 18.41
C LYS A 124 0.47 41.84 19.45
N LEU A 125 -0.66 41.86 20.15
CA LEU A 125 -1.07 40.76 21.02
C LEU A 125 -1.73 39.66 20.17
N PRO A 126 -1.76 38.40 20.64
CA PRO A 126 -2.39 37.29 19.93
C PRO A 126 -3.84 37.56 19.53
N SER A 127 -4.61 38.25 20.36
CA SER A 127 -6.01 38.63 20.11
C SER A 127 -6.20 39.57 18.90
N ALA A 128 -5.15 40.24 18.46
CA ALA A 128 -5.19 41.21 17.36
C ALA A 128 -4.82 40.60 16.00
N VAL A 129 -4.67 39.28 15.91
CA VAL A 129 -4.29 38.56 14.68
C VAL A 129 -5.17 37.32 14.47
N SER A 130 -5.31 36.88 13.22
CA SER A 130 -6.14 35.72 12.86
C SER A 130 -5.56 34.39 13.40
N GLY A 131 -6.37 33.34 13.48
CA GLY A 131 -5.94 32.02 13.92
C GLY A 131 -4.76 31.47 13.09
N GLY A 132 -4.79 31.63 11.77
CA GLY A 132 -3.65 31.23 10.90
C GLY A 132 -2.39 32.03 11.16
N GLN A 133 -2.50 33.33 11.53
CA GLN A 133 -1.38 34.15 11.94
C GLN A 133 -0.85 33.71 13.31
N GLN A 134 -1.74 33.38 14.25
CA GLN A 134 -1.33 32.83 15.56
C GLN A 134 -0.57 31.49 15.37
N GLN A 135 -1.03 30.63 14.47
CA GLN A 135 -0.33 29.37 14.17
C GLN A 135 1.07 29.58 13.61
N ARG A 136 1.25 30.55 12.71
CA ARG A 136 2.58 30.92 12.20
C ARG A 136 3.50 31.38 13.32
N VAL A 137 3.00 32.16 14.25
CA VAL A 137 3.76 32.60 15.42
C VAL A 137 4.08 31.43 16.37
N ALA A 138 3.14 30.49 16.56
CA ALA A 138 3.40 29.28 17.34
C ALA A 138 4.51 28.41 16.72
N ILE A 139 4.58 28.34 15.39
CA ILE A 139 5.69 27.68 14.69
C ILE A 139 7.00 28.43 14.89
N ALA A 140 7.02 29.77 14.77
CA ALA A 140 8.20 30.57 15.05
C ALA A 140 8.68 30.37 16.48
N ARG A 141 7.77 30.32 17.47
CA ARG A 141 8.08 30.02 18.88
C ARG A 141 8.69 28.61 19.04
N ALA A 142 8.16 27.62 18.36
CA ALA A 142 8.69 26.26 18.40
C ALA A 142 10.12 26.17 17.84
N LEU A 143 10.49 27.06 16.93
CA LEU A 143 11.85 27.16 16.34
C LEU A 143 12.83 27.99 17.16
N ALA A 144 12.39 28.67 18.23
CA ALA A 144 13.18 29.68 18.98
C ALA A 144 14.54 29.15 19.42
N ASN A 145 14.63 27.96 19.95
CA ASN A 145 15.84 27.31 20.45
C ASN A 145 16.56 26.43 19.42
N ASP A 146 16.20 26.55 18.14
CA ASP A 146 16.77 25.78 17.02
C ASP A 146 16.70 24.25 17.23
N PRO A 147 15.55 23.69 17.60
CA PRO A 147 15.42 22.28 17.93
C PRO A 147 15.71 21.38 16.72
N GLY A 148 16.26 20.18 17.00
CA GLY A 148 16.45 19.15 15.97
C GLY A 148 15.17 18.42 15.60
N LEU A 149 14.20 18.35 16.55
CA LEU A 149 12.91 17.68 16.38
C LEU A 149 11.76 18.67 16.61
N ILE A 150 10.81 18.69 15.68
CA ILE A 150 9.57 19.44 15.79
C ILE A 150 8.41 18.42 15.88
N VAL A 151 7.60 18.54 16.92
CA VAL A 151 6.38 17.74 17.08
C VAL A 151 5.20 18.67 16.91
N ALA A 152 4.30 18.35 15.99
CA ALA A 152 3.12 19.15 15.66
C ALA A 152 1.84 18.32 15.86
N ASP A 153 0.99 18.76 16.78
CA ASP A 153 -0.30 18.13 17.08
C ASP A 153 -1.41 18.87 16.33
N GLU A 154 -1.94 18.26 15.27
CA GLU A 154 -2.98 18.79 14.40
C GLU A 154 -2.80 20.27 14.01
N PRO A 155 -1.63 20.67 13.48
CA PRO A 155 -1.26 22.08 13.33
C PRO A 155 -2.11 22.83 12.31
N THR A 156 -2.98 22.14 11.59
CA THR A 156 -3.85 22.71 10.54
C THR A 156 -5.34 22.48 10.82
N GLY A 157 -5.70 21.78 11.90
CA GLY A 157 -7.06 21.31 12.16
C GLY A 157 -8.10 22.43 12.36
N ASN A 158 -7.68 23.61 12.82
CA ASN A 158 -8.56 24.75 13.08
C ASN A 158 -8.44 25.88 12.05
N LEU A 159 -7.90 25.59 10.86
CA LEU A 159 -7.61 26.58 9.82
C LEU A 159 -8.45 26.32 8.56
N ASP A 160 -8.73 27.38 7.82
CA ASP A 160 -9.28 27.24 6.47
C ASP A 160 -8.28 26.55 5.53
N SER A 161 -8.78 25.95 4.45
CA SER A 161 -7.98 25.11 3.55
C SER A 161 -6.77 25.84 2.95
N ARG A 162 -6.87 27.15 2.62
CA ARG A 162 -5.77 27.93 2.05
C ARG A 162 -4.67 28.19 3.08
N THR A 163 -5.08 28.57 4.30
CA THR A 163 -4.16 28.80 5.41
C THR A 163 -3.49 27.48 5.82
N ALA A 164 -4.25 26.38 5.91
CA ALA A 164 -3.74 25.06 6.22
C ALA A 164 -2.68 24.59 5.20
N GLU A 165 -2.89 24.84 3.91
CA GLU A 165 -1.91 24.53 2.85
C GLU A 165 -0.61 25.34 3.03
N SER A 166 -0.75 26.62 3.33
CA SER A 166 0.40 27.50 3.60
C SER A 166 1.22 27.05 4.82
N ILE A 167 0.57 26.60 5.88
CA ILE A 167 1.22 26.03 7.09
C ILE A 167 1.90 24.70 6.75
N PHE A 168 1.24 23.83 6.01
CA PHE A 168 1.84 22.55 5.59
C PHE A 168 3.10 22.77 4.73
N ALA A 169 3.04 23.69 3.76
CA ALA A 169 4.19 24.07 2.95
C ALA A 169 5.36 24.64 3.80
N LEU A 170 5.07 25.32 4.93
CA LEU A 170 6.10 25.75 5.86
C LEU A 170 6.80 24.56 6.51
N PHE A 171 6.07 23.53 6.97
CA PHE A 171 6.66 22.31 7.50
C PHE A 171 7.51 21.58 6.46
N GLN A 172 7.05 21.49 5.21
CA GLN A 172 7.84 20.89 4.13
C GLN A 172 9.19 21.62 3.92
N ARG A 173 9.19 22.96 3.96
CA ARG A 173 10.44 23.75 3.88
C ARG A 173 11.36 23.50 5.08
N LEU A 174 10.81 23.36 6.29
CA LEU A 174 11.60 23.05 7.49
C LEU A 174 12.23 21.65 7.41
N ALA A 175 11.50 20.66 6.90
CA ALA A 175 12.03 19.32 6.65
C ALA A 175 13.13 19.34 5.59
N ALA A 176 12.93 20.05 4.47
CA ALA A 176 13.94 20.25 3.43
C ALA A 176 15.20 20.97 3.95
N ALA A 177 15.07 21.80 5.00
CA ALA A 177 16.18 22.43 5.71
C ALA A 177 16.85 21.51 6.76
N GLY A 178 16.45 20.21 6.83
CA GLY A 178 17.06 19.20 7.69
C GLY A 178 16.46 19.07 9.08
N LYS A 179 15.31 19.69 9.36
CA LYS A 179 14.57 19.47 10.62
C LYS A 179 13.81 18.17 10.56
N THR A 180 13.88 17.37 11.62
CA THR A 180 13.01 16.20 11.79
C THR A 180 11.65 16.66 12.25
N ILE A 181 10.58 16.18 11.62
CA ILE A 181 9.21 16.59 11.92
C ILE A 181 8.34 15.37 12.18
N LEU A 182 7.65 15.36 13.31
CA LEU A 182 6.58 14.42 13.61
C LEU A 182 5.27 15.19 13.68
N MET A 183 4.39 14.98 12.72
CA MET A 183 3.10 15.66 12.63
C MET A 183 1.95 14.68 12.89
N VAL A 184 1.13 14.94 13.89
CA VAL A 184 -0.15 14.25 14.04
C VAL A 184 -1.21 14.96 13.22
N THR A 185 -1.96 14.22 12.42
CA THR A 185 -3.04 14.75 11.60
C THR A 185 -4.10 13.67 11.35
N HIS A 186 -5.33 14.09 11.11
CA HIS A 186 -6.40 13.25 10.58
C HIS A 186 -6.58 13.43 9.05
N ASP A 187 -5.79 14.29 8.42
CA ASP A 187 -5.83 14.57 6.99
C ASP A 187 -4.89 13.62 6.23
N GLU A 188 -5.47 12.56 5.67
CA GLU A 188 -4.74 11.53 4.93
C GLU A 188 -4.09 12.09 3.65
N ALA A 189 -4.73 13.08 3.00
CA ALA A 189 -4.18 13.69 1.79
C ALA A 189 -2.89 14.47 2.06
N ARG A 190 -2.79 15.14 3.22
CA ARG A 190 -1.55 15.80 3.66
C ARG A 190 -0.53 14.79 4.16
N ALA A 191 -0.96 13.77 4.89
CA ALA A 191 -0.07 12.70 5.34
C ALA A 191 0.64 12.00 4.17
N ALA A 192 -0.07 11.76 3.07
CA ALA A 192 0.50 11.17 1.85
C ALA A 192 1.60 12.03 1.18
N ARG A 193 1.72 13.31 1.56
CA ARG A 193 2.73 14.25 1.05
C ARG A 193 3.93 14.40 1.99
N THR A 194 4.01 13.65 3.06
CA THR A 194 5.18 13.52 3.94
C THR A 194 6.09 12.39 3.45
N ASP A 195 7.29 12.28 4.00
CA ASP A 195 8.21 11.20 3.62
C ASP A 195 7.66 9.82 4.00
N ARG A 196 6.91 9.77 5.13
CA ARG A 196 6.27 8.54 5.60
C ARG A 196 5.05 8.86 6.47
N ALA A 197 3.97 8.09 6.27
CA ALA A 197 2.78 8.12 7.10
C ALA A 197 2.70 6.85 7.95
N ILE A 198 2.50 7.02 9.25
CA ILE A 198 2.31 5.94 10.22
C ILE A 198 0.88 5.99 10.71
N MET A 199 0.17 4.88 10.60
CA MET A 199 -1.21 4.77 11.09
C MET A 199 -1.24 4.18 12.48
N ILE A 200 -1.96 4.84 13.41
CA ILE A 200 -2.25 4.30 14.74
C ILE A 200 -3.73 3.98 14.84
N ALA A 201 -4.04 2.75 15.20
CA ALA A 201 -5.38 2.27 15.45
C ALA A 201 -5.45 1.53 16.79
N ASP A 202 -6.40 1.87 17.63
CA ASP A 202 -6.65 1.23 18.94
C ASP A 202 -5.39 1.09 19.82
N GLY A 203 -4.52 2.09 19.78
CA GLY A 203 -3.27 2.13 20.56
C GLY A 203 -2.11 1.32 19.96
N ALA A 204 -2.24 0.76 18.76
CA ALA A 204 -1.18 0.03 18.07
C ALA A 204 -0.83 0.70 16.73
N VAL A 205 0.44 0.59 16.31
CA VAL A 205 0.85 0.98 14.95
C VAL A 205 0.36 -0.08 13.97
N VAL A 206 -0.36 0.35 12.95
CA VAL A 206 -0.69 -0.52 11.81
C VAL A 206 0.58 -0.74 11.00
N ASN A 207 0.89 -2.00 10.74
CA ASN A 207 2.11 -2.35 10.02
C ASN A 207 2.11 -1.71 8.62
N GLU A 208 3.17 -0.98 8.27
CA GLU A 208 3.28 -0.26 7.00
C GLU A 208 3.19 -1.17 5.76
N HIS A 209 3.67 -2.40 5.88
CA HIS A 209 3.57 -3.39 4.81
C HIS A 209 2.12 -3.87 4.62
N VAL A 210 1.34 -3.94 5.71
CA VAL A 210 -0.09 -4.24 5.64
C VAL A 210 -0.86 -3.09 4.98
N THR A 211 -0.56 -1.86 5.38
CA THR A 211 -1.16 -0.66 4.76
C THR A 211 -0.85 -0.58 3.27
N ARG A 212 0.38 -0.92 2.86
CA ARG A 212 0.79 -0.95 1.45
C ARG A 212 0.14 -2.10 0.68
N ALA A 213 0.09 -3.29 1.28
CA ALA A 213 -0.49 -4.49 0.67
C ALA A 213 -2.01 -4.38 0.48
N LEU A 214 -2.69 -3.64 1.34
CA LEU A 214 -4.14 -3.47 1.37
C LEU A 214 -4.52 -1.99 1.20
N ALA A 215 -3.86 -1.30 0.26
CA ALA A 215 -4.04 0.14 0.02
C ALA A 215 -5.47 0.55 -0.39
N ALA A 216 -6.26 -0.40 -0.90
CA ALA A 216 -7.66 -0.21 -1.23
C ALA A 216 -8.60 -0.14 0.01
N LEU A 217 -8.09 -0.47 1.21
CA LEU A 217 -8.86 -0.42 2.45
C LEU A 217 -8.83 0.98 3.07
N ASN A 218 -9.96 1.39 3.64
CA ASN A 218 -10.04 2.61 4.43
C ASN A 218 -9.47 2.41 5.85
N TYR A 219 -9.40 3.50 6.63
CA TYR A 219 -8.88 3.49 7.99
C TYR A 219 -9.54 2.43 8.89
N ASP A 220 -10.89 2.34 8.89
CA ASP A 220 -11.62 1.42 9.78
C ASP A 220 -11.32 -0.04 9.45
N GLN A 221 -11.25 -0.34 8.18
CA GLN A 221 -10.91 -1.67 7.67
C GLN A 221 -9.46 -2.05 8.00
N LEU A 222 -8.51 -1.12 7.86
CA LEU A 222 -7.11 -1.35 8.28
C LEU A 222 -6.98 -1.50 9.79
N ALA A 223 -7.75 -0.75 10.57
CA ALA A 223 -7.81 -0.91 12.02
C ALA A 223 -8.41 -2.28 12.42
N GLU A 224 -9.39 -2.77 11.68
CA GLU A 224 -9.94 -4.11 11.87
C GLU A 224 -8.91 -5.19 11.53
N VAL A 225 -8.20 -5.06 10.40
CA VAL A 225 -7.08 -5.95 10.06
C VAL A 225 -6.09 -6.01 11.21
N GLN A 226 -5.64 -4.86 11.75
CA GLN A 226 -4.67 -4.80 12.84
C GLN A 226 -5.12 -5.56 14.10
N ARG A 227 -6.41 -5.62 14.39
CA ARG A 227 -6.95 -6.36 15.53
C ARG A 227 -6.95 -7.88 15.36
N HIS A 228 -7.00 -8.36 14.12
CA HIS A 228 -7.19 -9.78 13.81
C HIS A 228 -5.96 -10.43 13.19
N VAL A 229 -4.86 -9.70 13.01
CA VAL A 229 -3.63 -10.26 12.45
C VAL A 229 -2.77 -10.93 13.50
N ALA A 230 -2.16 -12.04 13.10
CA ALA A 230 -1.14 -12.75 13.87
C ALA A 230 0.21 -12.64 13.16
N ALA A 231 1.23 -12.15 13.86
CA ALA A 231 2.59 -12.12 13.36
C ALA A 231 3.23 -13.50 13.46
N THR A 232 3.85 -13.97 12.39
CA THR A 232 4.56 -15.26 12.32
C THR A 232 5.90 -15.10 11.62
N SER A 233 6.85 -15.99 11.92
CA SER A 233 8.17 -16.00 11.31
C SER A 233 8.55 -17.42 10.91
N TYR A 234 9.10 -17.58 9.72
CA TYR A 234 9.51 -18.85 9.15
C TYR A 234 11.01 -18.83 8.83
N ALA A 235 11.72 -19.86 9.27
CA ALA A 235 13.15 -20.00 8.95
C ALA A 235 13.36 -20.16 7.43
N PRO A 236 14.53 -19.77 6.90
CA PRO A 236 14.87 -19.97 5.49
C PRO A 236 14.62 -21.43 5.03
N GLY A 237 14.02 -21.59 3.85
CA GLY A 237 13.66 -22.90 3.28
C GLY A 237 12.36 -23.51 3.81
N SER A 238 11.76 -22.97 4.88
CA SER A 238 10.51 -23.50 5.44
C SER A 238 9.34 -23.29 4.48
N VAL A 239 8.45 -24.29 4.40
CA VAL A 239 7.20 -24.20 3.64
C VAL A 239 6.14 -23.54 4.51
N VAL A 240 5.51 -22.48 3.99
CA VAL A 240 4.40 -21.77 4.64
C VAL A 240 3.06 -22.37 4.26
N VAL A 241 2.84 -22.61 2.98
CA VAL A 241 1.63 -23.27 2.43
C VAL A 241 2.03 -24.25 1.34
N ARG A 242 1.30 -25.38 1.22
CA ARG A 242 1.52 -26.39 0.19
C ARG A 242 0.41 -26.39 -0.84
N GLN A 243 0.76 -26.57 -2.10
CA GLN A 243 -0.21 -26.78 -3.18
C GLN A 243 -1.11 -27.97 -2.87
N GLY A 244 -2.43 -27.80 -3.08
CA GLY A 244 -3.46 -28.81 -2.83
C GLY A 244 -4.02 -28.82 -1.40
N GLU A 245 -3.40 -28.14 -0.42
CA GLU A 245 -3.96 -28.02 0.94
C GLU A 245 -5.11 -27.01 0.98
N PRO A 246 -6.06 -27.15 1.93
CA PRO A 246 -7.09 -26.15 2.17
C PRO A 246 -6.49 -24.77 2.50
N GLY A 247 -7.12 -23.70 2.02
CA GLY A 247 -6.68 -22.34 2.29
C GLY A 247 -7.56 -21.63 3.32
N GLU A 248 -7.05 -21.42 4.53
CA GLU A 248 -7.78 -20.80 5.65
C GLU A 248 -7.22 -19.42 6.06
N GLN A 249 -6.12 -19.00 5.48
CA GLN A 249 -5.42 -17.76 5.84
C GLN A 249 -4.94 -17.00 4.62
N PHE A 250 -4.94 -15.69 4.74
CA PHE A 250 -4.30 -14.72 3.86
C PHE A 250 -3.04 -14.19 4.53
N PHE A 251 -1.96 -14.00 3.78
CA PHE A 251 -0.66 -13.62 4.32
C PHE A 251 -0.12 -12.36 3.66
N VAL A 252 0.32 -11.39 4.48
CA VAL A 252 1.10 -10.23 4.03
C VAL A 252 2.54 -10.39 4.49
N ILE A 253 3.50 -10.18 3.57
CA ILE A 253 4.92 -10.26 3.86
C ILE A 253 5.37 -8.95 4.50
N THR A 254 5.93 -9.03 5.71
CA THR A 254 6.46 -7.88 6.45
C THR A 254 7.98 -7.85 6.50
N GLY A 255 8.66 -8.91 6.01
CA GLY A 255 10.11 -8.96 5.88
C GLY A 255 10.59 -10.28 5.32
N GLY A 256 11.79 -10.31 4.79
CA GLY A 256 12.33 -11.45 4.06
C GLY A 256 11.72 -11.60 2.65
N ARG A 257 11.85 -12.77 2.07
CA ARG A 257 11.36 -13.11 0.72
C ARG A 257 10.67 -14.45 0.72
N ALA A 258 9.63 -14.60 -0.10
CA ALA A 258 8.96 -15.86 -0.36
C ALA A 258 9.13 -16.27 -1.83
N GLU A 259 9.30 -17.55 -2.08
CA GLU A 259 9.30 -18.15 -3.41
C GLU A 259 8.02 -18.95 -3.61
N VAL A 260 7.33 -18.70 -4.72
CA VAL A 260 6.10 -19.38 -5.11
C VAL A 260 6.42 -20.43 -6.15
N CYS A 261 6.11 -21.70 -5.86
CA CYS A 261 6.37 -22.83 -6.75
C CYS A 261 5.07 -23.53 -7.13
N VAL A 262 4.95 -23.91 -8.38
CA VAL A 262 3.83 -24.73 -8.87
C VAL A 262 4.35 -26.12 -9.24
N ARG A 263 3.70 -27.15 -8.73
CA ARG A 263 3.99 -28.54 -9.07
C ARG A 263 3.45 -28.86 -10.44
N GLN A 264 4.33 -29.24 -11.36
CA GLN A 264 3.99 -29.66 -12.69
C GLN A 264 3.47 -31.12 -12.72
N PRO A 265 2.79 -31.54 -13.80
CA PRO A 265 2.33 -32.94 -13.94
C PRO A 265 3.44 -33.99 -13.86
N ASP A 266 4.70 -33.61 -14.15
CA ASP A 266 5.86 -34.48 -14.02
C ASP A 266 6.41 -34.57 -12.58
N GLY A 267 5.74 -33.93 -11.62
CA GLY A 267 6.06 -33.95 -10.18
C GLY A 267 7.12 -32.92 -9.76
N ARG A 268 7.70 -32.14 -10.66
CA ARG A 268 8.68 -31.11 -10.36
C ARG A 268 8.01 -29.82 -9.87
N ASP A 269 8.59 -29.20 -8.83
CA ASP A 269 8.19 -27.89 -8.36
C ASP A 269 8.96 -26.82 -9.16
N VAL A 270 8.24 -26.01 -9.94
CA VAL A 270 8.80 -24.94 -10.75
C VAL A 270 8.54 -23.59 -10.09
N PRO A 271 9.58 -22.77 -9.82
CA PRO A 271 9.38 -21.42 -9.33
C PRO A 271 8.68 -20.55 -10.38
N VAL A 272 7.57 -19.92 -9.98
CA VAL A 272 6.77 -19.06 -10.87
C VAL A 272 6.73 -17.60 -10.42
N ASP A 273 7.04 -17.31 -9.15
CA ASP A 273 7.08 -15.94 -8.63
C ASP A 273 7.98 -15.84 -7.40
N ARG A 274 8.41 -14.60 -7.08
CA ARG A 274 9.11 -14.23 -5.86
C ARG A 274 8.46 -13.00 -5.25
N LEU A 275 8.08 -13.12 -3.99
CA LEU A 275 7.36 -12.08 -3.26
C LEU A 275 8.26 -11.51 -2.16
N GLY A 276 8.15 -10.19 -1.94
CA GLY A 276 8.88 -9.44 -0.91
C GLY A 276 7.97 -8.66 0.02
N ALA A 277 8.55 -7.88 0.91
CA ALA A 277 7.82 -7.08 1.89
C ALA A 277 6.81 -6.11 1.23
N GLY A 278 5.59 -6.07 1.76
CA GLY A 278 4.46 -5.32 1.22
C GLY A 278 3.69 -6.05 0.12
N GLN A 279 4.06 -7.28 -0.22
CA GLN A 279 3.29 -8.16 -1.09
C GLN A 279 2.57 -9.23 -0.26
N TYR A 280 1.61 -9.92 -0.87
CA TYR A 280 0.76 -10.88 -0.18
C TYR A 280 0.48 -12.13 -1.01
N PHE A 281 0.03 -13.20 -0.35
CA PHE A 281 -0.37 -14.46 -0.97
C PHE A 281 -1.48 -15.17 -0.17
N GLY A 282 -2.09 -16.16 -0.78
CA GLY A 282 -3.15 -16.95 -0.17
C GLY A 282 -4.56 -16.53 -0.55
N GLU A 283 -4.73 -15.38 -1.21
CA GLU A 283 -5.99 -14.81 -1.68
C GLU A 283 -6.74 -15.74 -2.66
N MET A 284 -6.01 -16.44 -3.54
CA MET A 284 -6.62 -17.28 -4.57
C MET A 284 -7.48 -18.42 -3.99
N ALA A 285 -7.00 -19.01 -2.88
CA ALA A 285 -7.72 -20.07 -2.21
C ALA A 285 -8.97 -19.54 -1.48
N LEU A 286 -8.90 -18.33 -0.92
CA LEU A 286 -10.01 -17.73 -0.17
C LEU A 286 -11.09 -17.20 -1.12
N VAL A 287 -10.73 -16.38 -2.11
CA VAL A 287 -11.70 -15.81 -3.07
C VAL A 287 -12.39 -16.90 -3.89
N GLY A 288 -11.65 -17.93 -4.32
CA GLY A 288 -12.16 -19.03 -5.14
C GLY A 288 -12.75 -20.19 -4.32
N ARG A 289 -12.63 -20.19 -2.99
CA ARG A 289 -12.95 -21.32 -2.11
C ARG A 289 -12.36 -22.66 -2.61
N GLN A 290 -11.12 -22.60 -3.08
CA GLN A 290 -10.41 -23.70 -3.70
C GLN A 290 -9.14 -24.05 -2.89
N PRO A 291 -8.57 -25.26 -3.06
CA PRO A 291 -7.28 -25.59 -2.48
C PRO A 291 -6.17 -24.62 -2.94
N ARG A 292 -5.09 -24.54 -2.16
CA ARG A 292 -3.88 -23.77 -2.49
C ARG A 292 -3.38 -24.15 -3.88
N ARG A 293 -3.21 -23.17 -4.76
CA ARG A 293 -2.77 -23.40 -6.16
C ARG A 293 -1.26 -23.48 -6.32
N ALA A 294 -0.51 -23.12 -5.29
CA ALA A 294 0.95 -23.14 -5.29
C ALA A 294 1.50 -23.46 -3.90
N THR A 295 2.73 -23.92 -3.85
CA THR A 295 3.55 -24.02 -2.65
C THR A 295 4.29 -22.71 -2.46
N VAL A 296 4.23 -22.10 -1.27
CA VAL A 296 5.01 -20.91 -0.90
C VAL A 296 5.99 -21.28 0.19
N ARG A 297 7.28 -20.94 -0.01
CA ARG A 297 8.36 -21.20 0.93
C ARG A 297 9.19 -19.95 1.20
N ALA A 298 9.79 -19.89 2.40
CA ALA A 298 10.76 -18.85 2.74
C ALA A 298 12.00 -18.97 1.86
N ALA A 299 12.42 -17.87 1.24
CA ALA A 299 13.54 -17.82 0.30
C ALA A 299 14.63 -16.85 0.81
N GLY A 300 15.89 -17.12 0.44
CA GLY A 300 17.05 -16.34 0.89
C GLY A 300 17.57 -16.78 2.25
N ASP A 301 18.42 -15.95 2.85
CA ASP A 301 19.15 -16.29 4.09
C ASP A 301 18.49 -15.68 5.34
N GLU A 302 17.51 -14.80 5.16
CA GLU A 302 16.78 -14.16 6.25
C GLU A 302 15.44 -14.85 6.52
N PRO A 303 14.96 -14.84 7.79
CA PRO A 303 13.64 -15.35 8.11
C PRO A 303 12.54 -14.59 7.35
N LEU A 304 11.55 -15.32 6.83
CA LEU A 304 10.35 -14.77 6.24
C LEU A 304 9.37 -14.36 7.35
N ARG A 305 9.13 -13.08 7.51
CA ARG A 305 8.18 -12.53 8.48
C ARG A 305 6.85 -12.24 7.78
N LEU A 306 5.78 -12.72 8.35
CA LEU A 306 4.43 -12.63 7.83
C LEU A 306 3.46 -12.10 8.87
N VAL A 307 2.41 -11.50 8.38
CA VAL A 307 1.18 -11.23 9.13
C VAL A 307 0.08 -12.05 8.48
N ALA A 308 -0.57 -12.90 9.28
CA ALA A 308 -1.65 -13.78 8.83
C ALA A 308 -3.01 -13.21 9.23
N LEU A 309 -3.96 -13.24 8.32
CA LEU A 309 -5.36 -12.88 8.51
C LEU A 309 -6.23 -14.11 8.25
N ASP A 310 -7.18 -14.40 9.14
CA ASP A 310 -8.10 -15.52 8.98
C ASP A 310 -9.11 -15.32 7.84
N ALA A 311 -9.67 -16.43 7.33
CA ALA A 311 -10.60 -16.44 6.20
C ALA A 311 -11.86 -15.61 6.47
N ALA A 312 -12.39 -15.65 7.69
CA ALA A 312 -13.66 -14.95 8.01
C ALA A 312 -13.49 -13.43 7.96
N THR A 313 -12.40 -12.92 8.53
CA THR A 313 -12.06 -11.49 8.47
C THR A 313 -11.74 -11.06 7.03
N PHE A 314 -10.99 -11.89 6.28
CA PHE A 314 -10.69 -11.61 4.88
C PHE A 314 -11.97 -11.54 4.02
N ASP A 315 -12.88 -12.51 4.14
CA ASP A 315 -14.16 -12.55 3.39
C ASP A 315 -15.03 -11.32 3.68
N ARG A 316 -15.08 -10.88 4.94
CA ARG A 316 -15.79 -9.67 5.33
C ARG A 316 -15.20 -8.42 4.66
N LEU A 317 -13.88 -8.23 4.71
CA LEU A 317 -13.19 -7.11 4.09
C LEU A 317 -13.42 -7.05 2.56
N VAL A 318 -13.34 -8.19 1.88
CA VAL A 318 -13.64 -8.29 0.44
C VAL A 318 -15.10 -7.99 0.12
N THR A 319 -16.02 -8.38 1.01
CA THR A 319 -17.46 -8.09 0.86
C THR A 319 -17.75 -6.60 1.02
N GLU A 320 -17.13 -5.94 2.01
CA GLU A 320 -17.36 -4.55 2.36
C GLU A 320 -16.57 -3.55 1.52
N SER A 321 -15.49 -3.98 0.83
CA SER A 321 -14.65 -3.14 -0.03
C SER A 321 -14.69 -3.58 -1.49
N PRO A 322 -15.51 -2.94 -2.34
CA PRO A 322 -15.49 -3.20 -3.79
C PRO A 322 -14.11 -2.97 -4.41
N ALA A 323 -13.39 -1.92 -3.97
CA ALA A 323 -12.05 -1.61 -4.47
C ALA A 323 -11.04 -2.74 -4.18
N LEU A 324 -11.04 -3.30 -2.97
CA LEU A 324 -10.21 -4.46 -2.64
C LEU A 324 -10.59 -5.68 -3.47
N ARG A 325 -11.88 -5.93 -3.66
CA ARG A 325 -12.38 -7.03 -4.49
C ARG A 325 -11.86 -6.93 -5.92
N ASP A 326 -11.96 -5.75 -6.53
CA ASP A 326 -11.54 -5.53 -7.92
C ASP A 326 -10.02 -5.67 -8.06
N GLU A 327 -9.25 -5.16 -7.09
CA GLU A 327 -7.79 -5.32 -7.03
C GLU A 327 -7.40 -6.80 -6.92
N LEU A 328 -8.02 -7.55 -6.00
CA LEU A 328 -7.78 -8.97 -5.83
C LEU A 328 -8.14 -9.79 -7.07
N GLN A 329 -9.27 -9.49 -7.72
CA GLN A 329 -9.67 -10.19 -8.95
C GLN A 329 -8.66 -9.95 -10.08
N SER A 330 -8.19 -8.71 -10.25
CA SER A 330 -7.16 -8.38 -11.24
C SER A 330 -5.86 -9.13 -10.96
N LEU A 331 -5.40 -9.15 -9.71
CA LEU A 331 -4.18 -9.85 -9.31
C LEU A 331 -4.31 -11.38 -9.45
N ILE A 332 -5.47 -11.96 -9.08
CA ILE A 332 -5.73 -13.39 -9.23
C ILE A 332 -5.67 -13.78 -10.71
N SER A 333 -6.29 -12.99 -11.60
CA SER A 333 -6.25 -13.21 -13.04
C SER A 333 -4.83 -13.19 -13.59
N LEU A 334 -4.02 -12.21 -13.15
CA LEU A 334 -2.60 -12.12 -13.50
C LEU A 334 -1.80 -13.34 -13.04
N ARG A 335 -1.95 -13.74 -11.77
CA ARG A 335 -1.25 -14.92 -11.21
C ARG A 335 -1.68 -16.23 -11.86
N GLN A 336 -2.95 -16.37 -12.22
CA GLN A 336 -3.45 -17.51 -12.99
C GLN A 336 -2.77 -17.57 -14.36
N MET A 337 -2.72 -16.45 -15.08
CA MET A 337 -2.04 -16.35 -16.35
C MET A 337 -0.55 -16.73 -16.24
N GLN A 338 0.17 -16.18 -15.26
CA GLN A 338 1.59 -16.49 -15.03
C GLN A 338 1.84 -17.97 -14.71
N SER A 339 0.96 -18.61 -13.94
CA SER A 339 1.12 -20.02 -13.58
C SER A 339 0.75 -21.00 -14.70
N GLN A 340 -0.05 -20.59 -15.67
CA GLN A 340 -0.58 -21.44 -16.73
C GLN A 340 0.12 -21.23 -18.09
N VAL A 341 0.68 -20.05 -18.34
CA VAL A 341 1.34 -19.72 -19.59
C VAL A 341 2.86 -19.80 -19.41
N THR A 342 3.43 -20.96 -19.75
CA THR A 342 4.88 -21.22 -19.62
C THR A 342 5.73 -20.19 -20.38
N ALA A 343 5.22 -19.66 -21.48
CA ALA A 343 5.91 -18.64 -22.30
C ALA A 343 6.06 -17.26 -21.59
N LEU A 344 5.30 -17.01 -20.52
CA LEU A 344 5.41 -15.79 -19.73
C LEU A 344 6.32 -15.95 -18.49
N ALA A 345 6.83 -17.16 -18.25
CA ALA A 345 7.73 -17.42 -17.13
C ALA A 345 9.04 -16.60 -17.23
N ASP A 346 9.46 -16.25 -18.44
CA ASP A 346 10.63 -15.40 -18.65
C ASP A 346 10.41 -13.97 -18.13
N LEU A 347 9.21 -13.41 -18.30
CA LEU A 347 8.86 -12.09 -17.77
C LEU A 347 8.71 -12.08 -16.25
N ALA A 348 8.47 -13.23 -15.64
CA ALA A 348 8.36 -13.36 -14.19
C ALA A 348 9.74 -13.48 -13.48
N ARG A 349 10.86 -13.61 -14.22
CA ARG A 349 12.20 -13.85 -13.68
C ARG A 349 12.80 -12.63 -12.97
N ASP A 350 12.48 -11.40 -13.43
CA ASP A 350 12.99 -10.17 -12.84
C ASP A 350 11.87 -9.18 -12.47
N ASP A 351 12.22 -8.17 -11.70
CA ASP A 351 11.25 -7.17 -11.22
C ASP A 351 10.70 -6.30 -12.35
N ALA A 352 11.51 -6.02 -13.37
CA ALA A 352 11.12 -5.20 -14.51
C ALA A 352 10.08 -5.92 -15.38
N GLY A 353 10.28 -7.19 -15.66
CA GLY A 353 9.33 -8.01 -16.42
C GLY A 353 8.01 -8.22 -15.67
N ARG A 354 8.07 -8.46 -14.34
CA ARG A 354 6.87 -8.54 -13.50
C ARG A 354 6.07 -7.25 -13.48
N GLU A 355 6.74 -6.12 -13.36
CA GLU A 355 6.09 -4.81 -13.37
C GLU A 355 5.50 -4.47 -14.75
N ALA A 356 6.20 -4.81 -15.83
CA ALA A 356 5.69 -4.65 -17.19
C ALA A 356 4.42 -5.49 -17.40
N LEU A 357 4.44 -6.74 -16.96
CA LEU A 357 3.29 -7.64 -17.05
C LEU A 357 2.09 -7.13 -16.23
N ARG A 358 2.34 -6.62 -15.01
CA ARG A 358 1.30 -5.98 -14.19
C ARG A 358 0.67 -4.78 -14.89
N ARG A 359 1.47 -3.91 -15.51
CA ARG A 359 0.95 -2.74 -16.24
C ARG A 359 0.10 -3.13 -17.44
N LEU A 360 0.52 -4.15 -18.19
CA LEU A 360 -0.22 -4.62 -19.38
C LEU A 360 -1.55 -5.27 -19.02
N THR A 361 -1.61 -5.92 -17.84
CA THR A 361 -2.82 -6.58 -17.36
C THR A 361 -3.64 -5.72 -16.40
N ALA A 362 -3.10 -4.55 -15.98
CA ALA A 362 -3.83 -3.59 -15.16
C ALA A 362 -5.04 -3.06 -15.93
N GLY A 363 -6.24 -3.40 -15.49
CA GLY A 363 -7.50 -3.04 -16.16
C GLY A 363 -7.96 -4.02 -17.25
N ALA A 364 -7.21 -5.10 -17.52
CA ALA A 364 -7.69 -6.16 -18.39
C ALA A 364 -8.87 -6.91 -17.73
N PRO A 365 -10.08 -6.89 -18.31
CA PRO A 365 -11.23 -7.52 -17.68
C PRO A 365 -11.12 -9.04 -17.73
N ALA A 366 -11.36 -9.70 -16.61
CA ALA A 366 -11.58 -11.13 -16.55
C ALA A 366 -13.08 -11.40 -16.67
N ARG A 367 -13.52 -12.00 -17.78
CA ARG A 367 -14.92 -12.23 -18.08
C ARG A 367 -15.28 -13.71 -17.98
N ALA A 368 -16.42 -13.99 -17.34
CA ALA A 368 -16.98 -15.33 -17.22
C ALA A 368 -18.09 -15.53 -18.25
N PHE A 369 -18.12 -16.70 -18.87
CA PHE A 369 -19.11 -17.11 -19.86
C PHE A 369 -19.80 -18.38 -19.40
N ALA A 370 -21.13 -18.42 -19.55
CA ALA A 370 -21.93 -19.60 -19.25
C ALA A 370 -21.60 -20.76 -20.22
N PRO A 371 -21.82 -22.03 -19.82
CA PRO A 371 -21.64 -23.16 -20.71
C PRO A 371 -22.45 -23.01 -22.02
N GLY A 372 -21.76 -23.13 -23.17
CA GLY A 372 -22.33 -22.93 -24.49
C GLY A 372 -22.42 -21.48 -24.97
N GLU A 373 -22.12 -20.49 -24.13
CA GLU A 373 -22.17 -19.09 -24.51
C GLU A 373 -21.09 -18.76 -25.54
N THR A 374 -21.47 -17.97 -26.57
CA THR A 374 -20.53 -17.55 -27.62
C THR A 374 -19.67 -16.38 -27.17
N ILE A 375 -18.35 -16.55 -27.24
CA ILE A 375 -17.35 -15.53 -26.87
C ILE A 375 -16.99 -14.68 -28.10
N ILE A 376 -16.73 -15.31 -29.22
CA ILE A 376 -16.48 -14.66 -30.53
C ILE A 376 -17.22 -15.42 -31.65
N ARG A 377 -17.59 -14.69 -32.71
CA ARG A 377 -18.25 -15.25 -33.89
C ARG A 377 -17.38 -15.13 -35.12
N GLN A 378 -17.34 -16.17 -35.93
CA GLN A 378 -16.65 -16.17 -37.22
C GLN A 378 -17.16 -15.03 -38.11
N GLY A 379 -16.21 -14.29 -38.75
CA GLY A 379 -16.48 -13.18 -39.65
C GLY A 379 -16.58 -11.80 -38.98
N GLU A 380 -16.78 -11.73 -37.66
CA GLU A 380 -16.78 -10.45 -36.92
C GLU A 380 -15.38 -9.82 -36.88
N LEU A 381 -15.31 -8.52 -36.67
CA LEU A 381 -14.04 -7.82 -36.41
C LEU A 381 -13.53 -8.21 -35.01
N GLY A 382 -12.23 -8.49 -34.90
CA GLY A 382 -11.61 -8.94 -33.66
C GLY A 382 -10.42 -8.08 -33.25
N GLU A 383 -10.58 -7.33 -32.17
CA GLU A 383 -9.55 -6.45 -31.59
C GLU A 383 -9.05 -6.91 -30.21
N VAL A 384 -9.52 -8.06 -29.75
CA VAL A 384 -9.22 -8.62 -28.42
C VAL A 384 -8.58 -9.98 -28.55
N PHE A 385 -7.55 -10.20 -27.74
CA PHE A 385 -6.89 -11.49 -27.53
C PHE A 385 -7.35 -12.07 -26.18
N TYR A 386 -7.49 -13.37 -26.09
CA TYR A 386 -8.06 -14.04 -24.93
C TYR A 386 -7.12 -15.08 -24.34
N PHE A 387 -6.86 -15.01 -23.03
CA PHE A 387 -6.29 -16.12 -22.25
C PHE A 387 -7.38 -16.86 -21.49
N ILE A 388 -7.34 -18.18 -21.48
CA ILE A 388 -8.27 -19.01 -20.72
C ILE A 388 -7.74 -19.20 -19.31
N LEU A 389 -8.43 -18.65 -18.32
CA LEU A 389 -8.08 -18.74 -16.91
C LEU A 389 -8.70 -19.99 -16.23
N GLU A 390 -9.95 -20.31 -16.57
CA GLU A 390 -10.72 -21.43 -16.02
C GLU A 390 -11.69 -21.98 -17.04
N GLY A 391 -12.10 -23.26 -16.85
CA GLY A 391 -13.00 -23.94 -17.77
C GLY A 391 -12.32 -24.28 -19.10
N ALA A 392 -13.11 -24.35 -20.17
CA ALA A 392 -12.59 -24.63 -21.51
C ALA A 392 -13.41 -23.89 -22.57
N VAL A 393 -12.83 -23.75 -23.76
CA VAL A 393 -13.53 -23.24 -24.95
C VAL A 393 -13.48 -24.23 -26.09
N GLU A 394 -14.51 -24.22 -26.91
CA GLU A 394 -14.67 -25.03 -28.12
C GLU A 394 -14.64 -24.11 -29.34
N VAL A 395 -13.86 -24.48 -30.35
CA VAL A 395 -13.63 -23.70 -31.58
C VAL A 395 -14.37 -24.36 -32.73
N PHE A 396 -15.27 -23.61 -33.33
CA PHE A 396 -16.10 -24.06 -34.43
C PHE A 396 -15.80 -23.28 -35.72
N VAL A 397 -15.80 -23.96 -36.83
CA VAL A 397 -15.67 -23.35 -38.16
C VAL A 397 -16.91 -23.65 -38.97
N ARG A 398 -17.51 -22.62 -39.53
CA ARG A 398 -18.64 -22.74 -40.44
C ARG A 398 -18.13 -22.74 -41.89
N ARG A 399 -18.53 -23.79 -42.63
CA ARG A 399 -18.31 -23.93 -44.09
C ARG A 399 -19.66 -24.15 -44.76
N GLY A 400 -20.21 -23.08 -45.35
CA GLY A 400 -21.58 -23.12 -45.87
C GLY A 400 -22.59 -23.13 -44.73
N GLU A 401 -23.49 -24.13 -44.70
CA GLU A 401 -24.50 -24.34 -43.67
C GLU A 401 -24.00 -25.19 -42.48
N ASP A 402 -22.90 -25.90 -42.64
CA ASP A 402 -22.34 -26.80 -41.64
C ASP A 402 -21.38 -26.07 -40.68
N GLU A 403 -21.56 -26.31 -39.39
CA GLU A 403 -20.66 -25.85 -38.33
C GLU A 403 -19.96 -27.05 -37.69
N THR A 404 -18.61 -27.06 -37.71
CA THR A 404 -17.83 -28.21 -37.26
C THR A 404 -16.92 -27.79 -36.11
N LEU A 405 -16.91 -28.57 -35.01
CA LEU A 405 -15.93 -28.44 -33.93
C LEU A 405 -14.55 -28.89 -34.45
N ILE A 406 -13.56 -27.98 -34.40
CA ILE A 406 -12.21 -28.25 -34.90
C ILE A 406 -11.16 -28.32 -33.79
N ASP A 407 -11.41 -27.69 -32.64
CA ASP A 407 -10.45 -27.67 -31.54
C ASP A 407 -11.14 -27.39 -30.19
N ARG A 408 -10.41 -27.70 -29.07
CA ARG A 408 -10.83 -27.40 -27.69
C ARG A 408 -9.61 -26.94 -26.91
N HIS A 409 -9.73 -25.81 -26.23
CA HIS A 409 -8.66 -25.26 -25.41
C HIS A 409 -9.11 -25.15 -23.95
N GLY A 410 -8.23 -25.57 -23.05
CA GLY A 410 -8.39 -25.46 -21.58
C GLY A 410 -7.58 -24.31 -20.99
N PRO A 411 -7.51 -24.28 -19.64
CA PRO A 411 -6.75 -23.27 -18.90
C PRO A 411 -5.29 -23.20 -19.37
N GLY A 412 -4.74 -21.98 -19.48
CA GLY A 412 -3.41 -21.71 -20.04
C GLY A 412 -3.39 -21.59 -21.56
N GLY A 413 -4.47 -22.03 -22.23
CA GLY A 413 -4.65 -21.79 -23.65
C GLY A 413 -5.05 -20.37 -23.99
N HIS A 414 -4.93 -20.01 -25.24
CA HIS A 414 -5.30 -18.70 -25.76
C HIS A 414 -6.05 -18.83 -27.09
N PHE A 415 -6.76 -17.75 -27.48
CA PHE A 415 -7.43 -17.65 -28.77
C PHE A 415 -7.63 -16.19 -29.19
N GLY A 416 -7.99 -15.99 -30.46
CA GLY A 416 -8.23 -14.66 -31.02
C GLY A 416 -7.00 -14.00 -31.66
N GLU A 417 -5.82 -14.64 -31.61
CA GLU A 417 -4.57 -14.19 -32.20
C GLU A 417 -4.62 -14.07 -33.73
N LEU A 418 -5.33 -14.98 -34.40
CA LEU A 418 -5.40 -15.01 -35.85
C LEU A 418 -5.98 -13.71 -36.44
N ALA A 419 -6.98 -13.14 -35.77
CA ALA A 419 -7.55 -11.86 -36.18
C ALA A 419 -6.55 -10.72 -35.98
N LEU A 420 -5.79 -10.72 -34.89
CA LEU A 420 -4.80 -9.66 -34.58
C LEU A 420 -3.56 -9.72 -35.47
N LEU A 421 -3.15 -10.94 -35.87
CA LEU A 421 -2.01 -11.18 -36.75
C LEU A 421 -2.35 -11.06 -38.24
N GLY A 422 -3.64 -11.10 -38.59
CA GLY A 422 -4.15 -11.10 -39.97
C GLY A 422 -4.96 -9.85 -40.32
N ASP A 423 -6.08 -10.07 -40.98
CA ASP A 423 -6.99 -9.04 -41.51
C ASP A 423 -8.01 -8.49 -40.52
N ARG A 424 -7.82 -8.75 -39.25
CA ARG A 424 -8.72 -8.42 -38.10
C ARG A 424 -10.09 -9.08 -38.16
N ARG A 425 -10.29 -10.12 -38.96
CA ARG A 425 -11.52 -10.89 -38.97
C ARG A 425 -11.38 -12.19 -38.18
N ARG A 426 -12.42 -12.51 -37.39
CA ARG A 426 -12.47 -13.77 -36.65
C ARG A 426 -12.59 -14.94 -37.64
N THR A 427 -11.64 -15.84 -37.59
CA THR A 427 -11.58 -17.00 -38.49
C THR A 427 -12.48 -18.16 -38.04
N ALA A 428 -12.91 -18.16 -36.78
CA ALA A 428 -13.74 -19.20 -36.18
C ALA A 428 -14.72 -18.61 -35.13
N THR A 429 -15.75 -19.35 -34.82
CA THR A 429 -16.64 -19.12 -33.66
C THR A 429 -16.05 -19.85 -32.47
N VAL A 430 -15.94 -19.18 -31.31
CA VAL A 430 -15.48 -19.77 -30.06
C VAL A 430 -16.59 -19.66 -29.02
N ARG A 431 -16.90 -20.80 -28.39
CA ARG A 431 -17.90 -20.90 -27.32
C ARG A 431 -17.28 -21.46 -26.05
N ALA A 432 -17.81 -21.04 -24.91
CA ALA A 432 -17.51 -21.69 -23.64
C ALA A 432 -17.96 -23.14 -23.68
N ALA A 433 -17.11 -24.07 -23.28
CA ALA A 433 -17.42 -25.50 -23.36
C ALA A 433 -18.55 -25.88 -22.37
N PRO A 434 -19.34 -26.92 -22.67
CA PRO A 434 -20.25 -27.49 -21.70
C PRO A 434 -19.51 -27.98 -20.44
N LEU A 435 -20.21 -27.97 -19.29
CA LEU A 435 -19.68 -28.56 -18.06
C LEU A 435 -19.43 -30.07 -18.24
N ALA A 436 -18.43 -30.60 -17.54
CA ALA A 436 -18.18 -32.02 -17.51
C ALA A 436 -19.38 -32.79 -16.90
N LEU A 437 -19.56 -34.03 -17.35
CA LEU A 437 -20.65 -34.88 -16.83
C LEU A 437 -20.53 -35.07 -15.31
N GLY A 438 -21.52 -34.50 -14.56
CA GLY A 438 -21.56 -34.56 -13.09
C GLY A 438 -21.36 -33.22 -12.40
N GLU A 439 -20.88 -32.18 -13.06
CA GLU A 439 -20.77 -30.81 -12.53
C GLU A 439 -22.13 -30.10 -12.72
N ARG A 440 -22.77 -29.67 -11.61
CA ARG A 440 -24.07 -28.98 -11.63
C ARG A 440 -23.93 -27.46 -11.56
N ASP A 441 -22.82 -26.95 -10.97
CA ASP A 441 -22.54 -25.54 -10.82
C ASP A 441 -21.11 -25.26 -11.28
N GLY A 442 -20.93 -24.50 -12.37
CA GLY A 442 -19.62 -24.15 -12.90
C GLY A 442 -19.70 -23.08 -13.98
N VAL A 443 -18.59 -22.40 -14.18
CA VAL A 443 -18.37 -21.45 -15.27
C VAL A 443 -17.95 -22.25 -16.50
N GLY A 444 -18.56 -22.03 -17.67
CA GLY A 444 -18.17 -22.69 -18.91
C GLY A 444 -16.75 -22.33 -19.31
N ALA A 445 -16.44 -21.03 -19.30
CA ALA A 445 -15.08 -20.50 -19.43
C ALA A 445 -14.95 -19.16 -18.72
N ARG A 446 -13.78 -18.92 -18.12
CA ARG A 446 -13.35 -17.59 -17.66
C ARG A 446 -12.09 -17.19 -18.40
N VAL A 447 -12.13 -16.03 -19.05
CA VAL A 447 -11.04 -15.56 -19.90
C VAL A 447 -10.59 -14.17 -19.49
N LEU A 448 -9.29 -13.88 -19.69
CA LEU A 448 -8.71 -12.55 -19.60
C LEU A 448 -8.70 -11.93 -20.99
N GLU A 449 -9.24 -10.73 -21.12
CA GLU A 449 -9.34 -9.98 -22.38
C GLU A 449 -8.18 -8.98 -22.48
N LEU A 450 -7.33 -9.10 -23.49
CA LEU A 450 -6.28 -8.13 -23.82
C LEU A 450 -6.61 -7.44 -25.14
N ASP A 451 -6.58 -6.12 -25.15
CA ASP A 451 -6.70 -5.36 -26.39
C ASP A 451 -5.48 -5.56 -27.31
N ALA A 452 -5.59 -5.10 -28.54
CA ALA A 452 -4.53 -5.27 -29.55
C ALA A 452 -3.21 -4.60 -29.13
N ALA A 453 -3.25 -3.48 -28.39
CA ALA A 453 -2.06 -2.76 -27.93
C ALA A 453 -1.33 -3.53 -26.84
N ALA A 454 -2.07 -4.06 -25.84
CA ALA A 454 -1.52 -4.90 -24.78
C ALA A 454 -0.96 -6.21 -25.33
N PHE A 455 -1.65 -6.84 -26.30
CA PHE A 455 -1.17 -8.04 -26.98
C PHE A 455 0.15 -7.80 -27.70
N GLU A 456 0.26 -6.74 -28.49
CA GLU A 456 1.49 -6.42 -29.22
C GLU A 456 2.64 -6.06 -28.27
N SER A 457 2.36 -5.31 -27.22
CA SER A 457 3.34 -4.99 -26.17
C SER A 457 3.86 -6.27 -25.50
N LEU A 458 2.98 -7.24 -25.23
CA LEU A 458 3.36 -8.52 -24.63
C LEU A 458 4.26 -9.34 -25.55
N ARG A 459 3.98 -9.35 -26.86
CA ARG A 459 4.84 -10.00 -27.89
C ARG A 459 6.22 -9.36 -27.96
N GLN A 460 6.31 -8.04 -27.85
CA GLN A 460 7.60 -7.32 -27.85
C GLN A 460 8.41 -7.57 -26.58
N LEU A 461 7.77 -7.72 -25.44
CA LEU A 461 8.43 -7.98 -24.16
C LEU A 461 8.91 -9.42 -24.00
N SER A 462 8.19 -10.40 -24.56
CA SER A 462 8.54 -11.83 -24.49
C SER A 462 8.67 -12.45 -25.87
N GLY A 463 9.89 -12.66 -26.30
CA GLY A 463 10.17 -13.40 -27.55
C GLY A 463 9.68 -14.85 -27.50
N GLN A 464 9.66 -15.47 -26.31
CA GLN A 464 9.13 -16.82 -26.13
C GLN A 464 7.62 -16.86 -26.35
N PHE A 465 6.89 -15.89 -25.77
CA PHE A 465 5.44 -15.74 -26.00
C PHE A 465 5.15 -15.46 -27.48
N ALA A 466 5.89 -14.55 -28.12
CA ALA A 466 5.72 -14.29 -29.56
C ALA A 466 5.88 -15.56 -30.40
N ALA A 467 6.95 -16.34 -30.15
CA ALA A 467 7.20 -17.58 -30.87
C ALA A 467 6.11 -18.65 -30.66
N GLU A 468 5.58 -18.76 -29.42
CA GLU A 468 4.49 -19.70 -29.10
C GLU A 468 3.19 -19.30 -29.80
N VAL A 469 2.83 -18.01 -29.76
CA VAL A 469 1.65 -17.49 -30.46
C VAL A 469 1.76 -17.67 -31.97
N ASP A 470 2.91 -17.33 -32.56
CA ASP A 470 3.12 -17.48 -34.01
C ASP A 470 3.04 -18.94 -34.45
N LYS A 471 3.61 -19.86 -33.66
CA LYS A 471 3.50 -21.30 -33.89
C LYS A 471 2.03 -21.78 -33.80
N ALA A 472 1.33 -21.40 -32.75
CA ALA A 472 -0.07 -21.75 -32.55
C ALA A 472 -0.94 -21.18 -33.71
N ALA A 473 -0.67 -19.96 -34.15
CA ALA A 473 -1.37 -19.31 -35.25
C ALA A 473 -1.14 -20.09 -36.58
N ALA A 474 0.09 -20.49 -36.89
CA ALA A 474 0.38 -21.28 -38.07
C ALA A 474 -0.30 -22.65 -38.08
N GLU A 475 -0.28 -23.36 -36.92
CA GLU A 475 -0.94 -24.65 -36.76
C GLU A 475 -2.47 -24.55 -36.90
N ARG A 476 -3.07 -23.51 -36.33
CA ARG A 476 -4.53 -23.27 -36.37
C ARG A 476 -4.98 -22.83 -37.76
N ALA A 477 -4.21 -21.95 -38.41
CA ALA A 477 -4.51 -21.52 -39.78
C ALA A 477 -4.52 -22.70 -40.76
N SER A 478 -3.72 -23.73 -40.54
CA SER A 478 -3.70 -24.94 -41.39
C SER A 478 -4.93 -25.85 -41.23
N ARG A 479 -5.73 -25.68 -40.16
CA ARG A 479 -6.96 -26.45 -39.88
C ARG A 479 -8.24 -25.75 -40.37
N LEU A 480 -8.15 -24.44 -40.71
CA LEU A 480 -9.25 -23.61 -41.20
C LEU A 480 -9.47 -23.81 -42.70
#